data_f788feee36f265fd69ddc51d9934c81c
#
_entry.id   f788feee36f265fd69ddc51d9934c81c
#
_cell.length_a   1.000
_cell.length_b   1.000
_cell.length_c   1.000
_cell.angle_alpha   90.00
_cell.angle_beta   90.00
_cell.angle_gamma   90.00
#
_symmetry.space_group_name_H-M   'P 1'
#
loop_
_entity.id
_entity.type
_entity.pdbx_description
1 polymer ?
#
loop_
_entity_poly.entity_id
_entity_poly.type
_entity_poly.pdbx_seq_one_letter_code
_entity_poly.pdbx_strand_id
1 'polypeptide(L)'
;QTQKLLNNPSGKLVFKVADGKCGVAVEIKNASEFTPASIVDFMEKNSFDLVEEFIIQHPKLTELSPSAVNTVRIFTQLNANNEVEILGCRQRISVNSSVDNMAAGNLAAPIDEVTGIVIGPAVYSDITKPEEINHPVTKIPIVGFQVPFWSETIAMVKEAALLHPQNRSIGWDIVITENGPGFIEGNHDWCKLLWQLPAKKGLKELLEKHQL
;
A
#
# COMPACT_ATOMS: atom_id res chain seq x y z
N GLN A 1 -19.41 11.02 -13.26
CA GLN A 1 -18.20 10.57 -12.57
C GLN A 1 -17.13 11.67 -12.53
N THR A 2 -16.74 12.26 -13.64
CA THR A 2 -15.68 13.27 -13.73
C THR A 2 -15.94 14.51 -12.86
N GLN A 3 -17.19 14.98 -12.77
CA GLN A 3 -17.52 16.12 -11.90
C GLN A 3 -17.33 15.78 -10.41
N LYS A 4 -17.63 14.54 -9.98
CA LYS A 4 -17.38 14.06 -8.61
C LYS A 4 -15.89 14.05 -8.31
N LEU A 5 -15.09 13.58 -9.27
CA LEU A 5 -13.64 13.54 -9.17
C LEU A 5 -13.03 14.95 -9.03
N LEU A 6 -13.53 15.93 -9.78
CA LEU A 6 -13.09 17.33 -9.68
C LEU A 6 -13.43 17.97 -8.32
N ASN A 7 -14.51 17.53 -7.69
CA ASN A 7 -14.98 18.04 -6.39
C ASN A 7 -14.47 17.20 -5.21
N ASN A 8 -13.38 16.43 -5.38
CA ASN A 8 -12.84 15.60 -4.32
C ASN A 8 -12.30 16.43 -3.14
N PRO A 9 -12.32 15.89 -1.90
CA PRO A 9 -11.92 16.65 -0.70
C PRO A 9 -10.48 17.14 -0.70
N SER A 10 -9.57 16.45 -1.39
CA SER A 10 -8.15 16.83 -1.44
C SER A 10 -7.88 18.01 -2.37
N GLY A 11 -8.81 18.32 -3.29
CA GLY A 11 -8.62 19.29 -4.35
C GLY A 11 -7.52 18.93 -5.36
N LYS A 12 -7.05 17.67 -5.35
CA LYS A 12 -5.98 17.19 -6.22
C LYS A 12 -6.39 15.93 -6.98
N LEU A 13 -5.79 15.75 -8.14
CA LEU A 13 -5.94 14.59 -9.02
C LEU A 13 -4.60 13.90 -9.19
N VAL A 14 -4.64 12.58 -9.32
CA VAL A 14 -3.47 11.73 -9.61
C VAL A 14 -3.70 11.07 -10.96
N PHE A 15 -2.82 11.37 -11.91
CA PHE A 15 -2.82 10.76 -13.24
C PHE A 15 -1.78 9.63 -13.27
N LYS A 16 -2.14 8.50 -13.86
CA LYS A 16 -1.32 7.29 -13.90
C LYS A 16 -1.41 6.59 -15.24
N VAL A 17 -0.39 5.80 -15.54
CA VAL A 17 -0.41 4.78 -16.60
C VAL A 17 -0.81 3.45 -15.94
N ALA A 18 -1.77 2.73 -16.55
CA ALA A 18 -2.38 1.53 -15.95
C ALA A 18 -1.40 0.38 -15.74
N ASP A 19 -0.39 0.24 -16.61
CA ASP A 19 0.67 -0.77 -16.52
C ASP A 19 1.97 -0.24 -15.89
N GLY A 20 1.94 0.99 -15.33
CA GLY A 20 3.08 1.62 -14.67
C GLY A 20 3.53 0.86 -13.43
N LYS A 21 4.85 0.72 -13.23
CA LYS A 21 5.44 0.05 -12.07
C LYS A 21 6.21 1.04 -11.21
N CYS A 22 6.23 0.79 -9.89
CA CYS A 22 7.07 1.51 -8.92
C CYS A 22 6.87 3.04 -8.89
N GLY A 23 5.67 3.55 -9.22
CA GLY A 23 5.39 5.00 -9.20
C GLY A 23 5.96 5.77 -10.39
N VAL A 24 6.43 5.08 -11.43
CA VAL A 24 6.84 5.70 -12.69
C VAL A 24 5.60 6.18 -13.44
N ALA A 25 5.67 7.38 -14.05
CA ALA A 25 4.56 8.01 -14.76
C ALA A 25 3.32 8.29 -13.88
N VAL A 26 3.55 8.84 -12.68
CA VAL A 26 2.52 9.40 -11.82
C VAL A 26 2.65 10.92 -11.78
N GLU A 27 1.58 11.63 -12.10
CA GLU A 27 1.54 13.10 -12.06
C GLU A 27 0.40 13.59 -11.17
N ILE A 28 0.70 14.54 -10.27
CA ILE A 28 -0.29 15.14 -9.37
C ILE A 28 -0.58 16.56 -9.83
N LYS A 29 -1.85 16.88 -10.01
CA LYS A 29 -2.35 18.20 -10.41
C LYS A 29 -3.45 18.69 -9.47
N ASN A 30 -3.67 20.02 -9.46
CA ASN A 30 -4.83 20.56 -8.76
C ASN A 30 -6.10 20.32 -9.60
N ALA A 31 -7.16 19.88 -8.95
CA ALA A 31 -8.45 19.64 -9.62
C ALA A 31 -9.03 20.92 -10.23
N SER A 32 -8.71 22.09 -9.65
CA SER A 32 -9.13 23.42 -10.14
C SER A 32 -8.54 23.80 -11.51
N GLU A 33 -7.51 23.12 -11.98
CA GLU A 33 -6.90 23.33 -13.29
C GLU A 33 -7.72 22.70 -14.43
N PHE A 34 -8.75 21.90 -14.09
CA PHE A 34 -9.46 21.08 -15.05
C PHE A 34 -10.97 21.35 -15.09
N THR A 35 -11.53 21.12 -16.25
CA THR A 35 -12.96 20.88 -16.49
C THR A 35 -13.16 19.40 -16.86
N PRO A 36 -14.40 18.87 -16.84
CA PRO A 36 -14.67 17.50 -17.27
C PRO A 36 -14.14 17.16 -18.67
N ALA A 37 -14.14 18.12 -19.60
CA ALA A 37 -13.61 17.91 -20.95
C ALA A 37 -12.08 17.95 -20.96
N SER A 38 -11.46 18.94 -20.32
CA SER A 38 -9.99 19.09 -20.36
C SER A 38 -9.22 17.99 -19.64
N ILE A 39 -9.85 17.22 -18.72
CA ILE A 39 -9.23 16.01 -18.14
C ILE A 39 -8.93 14.99 -19.23
N VAL A 40 -9.89 14.72 -20.11
CA VAL A 40 -9.74 13.73 -21.19
C VAL A 40 -8.63 14.17 -22.14
N ASP A 41 -8.66 15.42 -22.58
CA ASP A 41 -7.63 15.99 -23.45
C ASP A 41 -6.23 15.90 -22.81
N PHE A 42 -6.14 16.16 -21.50
CA PHE A 42 -4.88 16.06 -20.76
C PHE A 42 -4.37 14.63 -20.69
N MET A 43 -5.26 13.66 -20.41
CA MET A 43 -4.92 12.24 -20.36
C MET A 43 -4.42 11.74 -21.72
N GLU A 44 -5.14 12.05 -22.80
CA GLU A 44 -4.76 11.65 -24.17
C GLU A 44 -3.40 12.25 -24.57
N LYS A 45 -3.22 13.56 -24.32
CA LYS A 45 -1.97 14.27 -24.67
C LYS A 45 -0.74 13.71 -23.94
N ASN A 46 -0.90 13.24 -22.69
CA ASN A 46 0.20 12.76 -21.84
C ASN A 46 0.24 11.23 -21.70
N SER A 47 -0.60 10.51 -22.45
CA SER A 47 -0.68 9.04 -22.42
C SER A 47 -0.97 8.46 -21.02
N PHE A 48 -1.88 9.12 -20.29
CA PHE A 48 -2.40 8.58 -19.03
C PHE A 48 -3.68 7.79 -19.27
N ASP A 49 -3.80 6.63 -18.62
CA ASP A 49 -4.98 5.74 -18.73
C ASP A 49 -5.94 5.91 -17.55
N LEU A 50 -5.43 6.36 -16.42
CA LEU A 50 -6.16 6.49 -15.17
C LEU A 50 -6.05 7.90 -14.60
N VAL A 51 -7.15 8.37 -14.01
CA VAL A 51 -7.18 9.55 -13.15
C VAL A 51 -7.96 9.21 -11.88
N GLU A 52 -7.37 9.51 -10.75
CA GLU A 52 -7.91 9.21 -9.42
C GLU A 52 -7.89 10.46 -8.54
N GLU A 53 -8.67 10.46 -7.46
CA GLU A 53 -8.52 11.47 -6.42
C GLU A 53 -7.22 11.25 -5.64
N PHE A 54 -6.59 12.34 -5.22
CA PHE A 54 -5.45 12.25 -4.32
C PHE A 54 -5.93 11.84 -2.93
N ILE A 55 -5.35 10.76 -2.41
CA ILE A 55 -5.74 10.19 -1.13
C ILE A 55 -5.08 10.95 0.02
N ILE A 56 -5.88 11.35 0.99
CA ILE A 56 -5.41 11.89 2.28
C ILE A 56 -5.36 10.74 3.27
N GLN A 57 -4.14 10.34 3.65
CA GLN A 57 -3.95 9.26 4.63
C GLN A 57 -4.33 9.71 6.04
N HIS A 58 -4.61 8.73 6.89
CA HIS A 58 -4.95 8.94 8.30
C HIS A 58 -3.86 9.74 9.04
N PRO A 59 -4.22 10.71 9.91
CA PRO A 59 -3.27 11.58 10.61
C PRO A 59 -2.13 10.85 11.34
N LYS A 60 -2.42 9.72 11.99
CA LYS A 60 -1.38 8.89 12.65
C LYS A 60 -0.29 8.40 11.68
N LEU A 61 -0.65 8.07 10.43
CA LEU A 61 0.31 7.67 9.42
C LEU A 61 1.08 8.88 8.88
N THR A 62 0.42 10.02 8.75
CA THR A 62 1.08 11.29 8.40
C THR A 62 2.07 11.73 9.49
N GLU A 63 1.70 11.56 10.76
CA GLU A 63 2.58 11.82 11.89
C GLU A 63 3.80 10.90 11.87
N LEU A 64 3.59 9.59 11.67
CA LEU A 64 4.67 8.61 11.57
C LEU A 64 5.62 8.97 10.41
N SER A 65 5.09 9.19 9.20
CA SER A 65 5.86 9.55 8.01
C SER A 65 5.04 10.43 7.07
N PRO A 66 5.39 11.74 6.96
CA PRO A 66 4.63 12.72 6.19
C PRO A 66 5.01 12.79 4.71
N SER A 67 6.07 12.09 4.26
CA SER A 67 6.65 12.32 2.93
C SER A 67 5.85 11.70 1.78
N ALA A 68 5.09 10.63 2.04
CA ALA A 68 4.19 9.97 1.08
C ALA A 68 3.00 9.31 1.78
N VAL A 69 2.09 8.77 1.00
CA VAL A 69 1.08 7.82 1.49
C VAL A 69 1.80 6.53 1.89
N ASN A 70 1.62 6.10 3.14
CA ASN A 70 2.23 4.89 3.71
C ASN A 70 1.19 3.78 3.71
N THR A 71 1.41 2.77 2.87
CA THR A 71 0.46 1.68 2.69
C THR A 71 0.72 0.50 3.62
N VAL A 72 -0.31 -0.28 3.86
CA VAL A 72 -0.18 -1.62 4.44
C VAL A 72 -0.20 -2.62 3.31
N ARG A 73 0.87 -3.40 3.13
CA ARG A 73 0.89 -4.55 2.25
C ARG A 73 0.36 -5.77 2.99
N ILE A 74 -0.76 -6.34 2.51
CA ILE A 74 -1.34 -7.57 3.03
C ILE A 74 -1.24 -8.66 1.96
N PHE A 75 -0.66 -9.79 2.32
CA PHE A 75 -0.52 -10.93 1.44
C PHE A 75 -1.59 -11.96 1.76
N THR A 76 -2.44 -12.26 0.78
CA THR A 76 -3.49 -13.27 0.90
C THR A 76 -3.22 -14.46 0.02
N GLN A 77 -3.69 -15.63 0.45
CA GLN A 77 -3.70 -16.86 -0.31
C GLN A 77 -5.05 -17.55 -0.12
N LEU A 78 -5.67 -18.01 -1.21
CA LEU A 78 -6.80 -18.93 -1.13
C LEU A 78 -6.25 -20.35 -0.95
N ASN A 79 -6.73 -21.06 0.07
CA ASN A 79 -6.42 -22.47 0.28
C ASN A 79 -7.27 -23.38 -0.65
N ALA A 80 -7.08 -24.68 -0.57
CA ALA A 80 -7.80 -25.64 -1.41
C ALA A 80 -9.34 -25.57 -1.25
N ASN A 81 -9.83 -25.10 -0.11
CA ASN A 81 -11.26 -24.93 0.18
C ASN A 81 -11.79 -23.55 -0.23
N ASN A 82 -10.98 -22.72 -0.90
CA ASN A 82 -11.27 -21.31 -1.21
C ASN A 82 -11.46 -20.42 0.04
N GLU A 83 -10.84 -20.78 1.16
CA GLU A 83 -10.79 -19.91 2.33
C GLU A 83 -9.57 -18.99 2.24
N VAL A 84 -9.72 -17.75 2.73
CA VAL A 84 -8.65 -16.75 2.66
C VAL A 84 -7.73 -16.89 3.87
N GLU A 85 -6.46 -17.21 3.60
CA GLU A 85 -5.38 -17.18 4.58
C GLU A 85 -4.54 -15.91 4.41
N ILE A 86 -4.16 -15.27 5.52
CA ILE A 86 -3.21 -14.14 5.53
C ILE A 86 -1.81 -14.72 5.66
N LEU A 87 -0.97 -14.48 4.67
CA LEU A 87 0.43 -14.94 4.66
C LEU A 87 1.39 -13.95 5.33
N GLY A 88 0.89 -12.80 5.73
CA GLY A 88 1.66 -11.77 6.43
C GLY A 88 1.20 -10.36 6.07
N CYS A 89 1.53 -9.41 6.95
CA CYS A 89 1.21 -8.01 6.80
C CYS A 89 2.48 -7.15 7.02
N ARG A 90 2.64 -6.08 6.24
CA ARG A 90 3.81 -5.19 6.32
C ARG A 90 3.35 -3.74 6.28
N GLN A 91 3.81 -2.94 7.24
CA GLN A 91 3.72 -1.49 7.15
C GLN A 91 4.83 -1.00 6.22
N ARG A 92 4.47 -0.36 5.12
CA ARG A 92 5.43 0.35 4.26
C ARG A 92 5.52 1.78 4.76
N ILE A 93 6.75 2.31 4.85
CA ILE A 93 7.02 3.59 5.52
C ILE A 93 7.97 4.40 4.64
N SER A 94 7.52 5.56 4.18
CA SER A 94 8.31 6.46 3.35
C SER A 94 9.39 7.19 4.17
N VAL A 95 10.56 7.42 3.56
CA VAL A 95 11.67 8.17 4.16
C VAL A 95 12.13 9.23 3.16
N ASN A 96 11.69 10.48 3.33
CA ASN A 96 12.00 11.61 2.43
C ASN A 96 11.74 11.29 0.93
N SER A 97 10.71 10.50 0.67
CA SER A 97 10.35 9.98 -0.64
C SER A 97 8.88 10.29 -0.95
N SER A 98 8.55 10.52 -2.21
CA SER A 98 7.17 10.70 -2.67
C SER A 98 6.37 9.40 -2.80
N VAL A 99 7.03 8.25 -2.57
CA VAL A 99 6.43 6.90 -2.58
C VAL A 99 6.94 6.10 -1.37
N ASP A 100 6.23 5.04 -0.99
CA ASP A 100 6.60 4.17 0.13
C ASP A 100 7.29 2.85 -0.29
N ASN A 101 7.64 2.73 -1.56
CA ASN A 101 8.25 1.52 -2.09
C ASN A 101 9.66 1.28 -1.53
N MET A 102 9.94 0.07 -1.00
CA MET A 102 11.26 -0.30 -0.48
C MET A 102 12.40 -0.15 -1.52
N ALA A 103 12.12 -0.38 -2.80
CA ALA A 103 13.11 -0.20 -3.87
C ALA A 103 13.56 1.25 -4.03
N ALA A 104 12.76 2.21 -3.59
CA ALA A 104 13.10 3.64 -3.56
C ALA A 104 13.85 4.06 -2.27
N GLY A 105 14.35 3.11 -1.49
CA GLY A 105 15.11 3.36 -0.27
C GLY A 105 14.24 3.57 0.98
N ASN A 106 12.99 3.19 0.92
CA ASN A 106 12.04 3.26 2.02
C ASN A 106 12.07 2.01 2.90
N LEU A 107 11.29 2.03 3.97
CA LEU A 107 11.25 1.02 5.01
C LEU A 107 10.04 0.10 4.90
N ALA A 108 10.17 -1.11 5.45
CA ALA A 108 9.03 -1.98 5.73
C ALA A 108 9.19 -2.65 7.10
N ALA A 109 8.09 -2.71 7.86
CA ALA A 109 8.05 -3.30 9.19
C ALA A 109 7.01 -4.43 9.25
N PRO A 110 7.24 -5.48 10.08
CA PRO A 110 6.29 -6.57 10.25
C PRO A 110 5.12 -6.11 11.12
N ILE A 111 3.90 -6.46 10.70
CA ILE A 111 2.67 -6.26 11.46
C ILE A 111 2.18 -7.62 11.94
N ASP A 112 1.71 -7.69 13.18
CA ASP A 112 0.94 -8.82 13.69
C ASP A 112 -0.42 -8.89 13.02
N GLU A 113 -0.73 -10.01 12.39
CA GLU A 113 -1.91 -10.17 11.54
C GLU A 113 -3.24 -10.10 12.32
N VAL A 114 -3.20 -10.37 13.62
CA VAL A 114 -4.39 -10.36 14.49
C VAL A 114 -4.67 -8.98 15.03
N THR A 115 -3.64 -8.31 15.54
CA THR A 115 -3.78 -7.05 16.28
C THR A 115 -3.58 -5.81 15.42
N GLY A 116 -2.86 -5.91 14.31
CA GLY A 116 -2.49 -4.74 13.48
C GLY A 116 -1.36 -3.90 14.08
N ILE A 117 -0.67 -4.43 15.08
CA ILE A 117 0.47 -3.75 15.73
C ILE A 117 1.77 -4.08 14.97
N VAL A 118 2.60 -3.09 14.75
CA VAL A 118 3.97 -3.31 14.26
C VAL A 118 4.80 -3.96 15.37
N ILE A 119 5.25 -5.20 15.15
CA ILE A 119 5.87 -6.07 16.16
C ILE A 119 7.39 -6.15 16.09
N GLY A 120 8.01 -5.46 15.13
CA GLY A 120 9.47 -5.50 14.97
C GLY A 120 9.99 -4.25 14.25
N PRO A 121 11.31 -4.07 14.26
CA PRO A 121 11.94 -2.93 13.60
C PRO A 121 11.69 -2.96 12.09
N ALA A 122 11.65 -1.78 11.49
CA ALA A 122 11.59 -1.63 10.05
C ALA A 122 12.96 -1.88 9.41
N VAL A 123 12.96 -2.41 8.21
CA VAL A 123 14.16 -2.74 7.43
C VAL A 123 14.14 -2.06 6.07
N TYR A 124 15.30 -1.74 5.54
CA TYR A 124 15.51 -1.32 4.16
C TYR A 124 15.64 -2.56 3.25
N SER A 125 15.48 -2.38 1.94
CA SER A 125 15.84 -3.41 0.95
C SER A 125 17.34 -3.70 0.93
N ASP A 126 18.15 -2.70 1.25
CA ASP A 126 19.59 -2.82 1.45
C ASP A 126 19.87 -3.37 2.86
N ILE A 127 20.23 -4.65 2.93
CA ILE A 127 20.49 -5.38 4.19
C ILE A 127 21.73 -4.90 4.94
N THR A 128 22.56 -4.04 4.35
CA THR A 128 23.73 -3.44 5.01
C THR A 128 23.36 -2.24 5.87
N LYS A 129 22.15 -1.69 5.67
CA LYS A 129 21.64 -0.58 6.49
C LYS A 129 21.13 -1.09 7.84
N PRO A 130 21.25 -0.26 8.90
CA PRO A 130 20.71 -0.61 10.21
C PRO A 130 19.18 -0.71 10.16
N GLU A 131 18.65 -1.49 11.08
CA GLU A 131 17.22 -1.56 11.33
C GLU A 131 16.73 -0.33 12.10
N GLU A 132 15.49 0.07 11.84
CA GLU A 132 14.92 1.27 12.43
C GLU A 132 13.78 0.91 13.41
N ILE A 133 13.98 1.20 14.69
CA ILE A 133 12.95 1.09 15.74
C ILE A 133 12.05 2.33 15.73
N ASN A 134 12.65 3.49 15.42
CA ASN A 134 11.97 4.77 15.26
C ASN A 134 12.16 5.25 13.81
N HIS A 135 11.23 6.03 13.31
CA HIS A 135 11.35 6.62 11.99
C HIS A 135 12.59 7.53 11.91
N PRO A 136 13.47 7.38 10.89
CA PRO A 136 14.78 8.04 10.87
C PRO A 136 14.69 9.57 10.81
N VAL A 137 13.57 10.13 10.31
CA VAL A 137 13.36 11.59 10.19
C VAL A 137 12.49 12.11 11.33
N THR A 138 11.27 11.58 11.52
CA THR A 138 10.33 12.09 12.53
C THR A 138 10.67 11.66 13.95
N LYS A 139 11.48 10.62 14.13
CA LYS A 139 11.85 9.98 15.41
C LYS A 139 10.68 9.30 16.13
N ILE A 140 9.52 9.21 15.49
CA ILE A 140 8.35 8.54 16.05
C ILE A 140 8.58 7.02 16.07
N PRO A 141 8.19 6.32 17.15
CA PRO A 141 8.31 4.88 17.24
C PRO A 141 7.56 4.15 16.11
N ILE A 142 8.27 3.28 15.41
CA ILE A 142 7.71 2.36 14.42
C ILE A 142 7.20 1.11 15.14
N VAL A 143 8.02 0.53 16.02
CA VAL A 143 7.63 -0.64 16.82
C VAL A 143 6.54 -0.23 17.80
N GLY A 144 5.47 -1.00 17.83
CA GLY A 144 4.30 -0.69 18.65
C GLY A 144 3.28 0.23 17.96
N PHE A 145 3.57 0.72 16.75
CA PHE A 145 2.60 1.49 15.99
C PHE A 145 1.35 0.64 15.70
N GLN A 146 0.18 1.14 16.09
CA GLN A 146 -1.11 0.52 15.83
C GLN A 146 -1.69 1.06 14.52
N VAL A 147 -1.85 0.19 13.54
CA VAL A 147 -2.56 0.53 12.30
C VAL A 147 -4.03 0.81 12.61
N PRO A 148 -4.57 2.00 12.26
CA PRO A 148 -5.98 2.30 12.49
C PRO A 148 -6.89 1.40 11.64
N PHE A 149 -8.13 1.18 12.09
CA PHE A 149 -9.14 0.40 11.37
C PHE A 149 -8.70 -1.02 10.97
N TRP A 150 -7.94 -1.69 11.84
CA TRP A 150 -7.33 -2.98 11.49
C TRP A 150 -8.35 -4.07 11.19
N SER A 151 -9.39 -4.21 12.02
CA SER A 151 -10.44 -5.20 11.81
C SER A 151 -11.18 -4.99 10.49
N GLU A 152 -11.49 -3.74 10.16
CA GLU A 152 -12.14 -3.35 8.91
C GLU A 152 -11.23 -3.61 7.72
N THR A 153 -9.93 -3.34 7.88
CA THR A 153 -8.92 -3.61 6.86
C THR A 153 -8.85 -5.09 6.51
N ILE A 154 -8.77 -5.96 7.52
CA ILE A 154 -8.70 -7.42 7.31
C ILE A 154 -10.01 -7.94 6.72
N ALA A 155 -11.16 -7.46 7.17
CA ALA A 155 -12.47 -7.85 6.62
C ALA A 155 -12.57 -7.48 5.14
N MET A 156 -12.24 -6.24 4.78
CA MET A 156 -12.25 -5.73 3.42
C MET A 156 -11.33 -6.54 2.48
N VAL A 157 -10.13 -6.86 2.93
CA VAL A 157 -9.15 -7.62 2.12
C VAL A 157 -9.60 -9.06 1.92
N LYS A 158 -10.17 -9.70 2.95
CA LYS A 158 -10.72 -11.07 2.82
C LYS A 158 -11.88 -11.13 1.85
N GLU A 159 -12.78 -10.15 1.89
CA GLU A 159 -13.90 -10.06 0.96
C GLU A 159 -13.39 -9.87 -0.49
N ALA A 160 -12.46 -8.96 -0.71
CA ALA A 160 -11.88 -8.70 -2.02
C ALA A 160 -11.15 -9.92 -2.61
N ALA A 161 -10.44 -10.69 -1.79
CA ALA A 161 -9.74 -11.90 -2.24
C ALA A 161 -10.69 -12.97 -2.79
N LEU A 162 -11.96 -12.98 -2.37
CA LEU A 162 -12.98 -13.92 -2.85
C LEU A 162 -13.65 -13.48 -4.16
N LEU A 163 -13.53 -12.21 -4.57
CA LEU A 163 -14.16 -11.70 -5.79
C LEU A 163 -13.54 -12.29 -7.07
N HIS A 164 -12.26 -12.65 -7.01
CA HIS A 164 -11.51 -13.19 -8.16
C HIS A 164 -10.75 -14.46 -7.76
N PRO A 165 -11.45 -15.59 -7.48
CA PRO A 165 -10.83 -16.80 -6.95
C PRO A 165 -9.84 -17.48 -7.90
N GLN A 166 -9.82 -17.09 -9.18
CA GLN A 166 -8.81 -17.53 -10.16
C GLN A 166 -7.43 -16.99 -9.83
N ASN A 167 -7.35 -15.81 -9.22
CA ASN A 167 -6.10 -15.24 -8.71
C ASN A 167 -5.95 -15.60 -7.23
N ARG A 168 -5.37 -16.77 -6.97
CA ARG A 168 -5.35 -17.38 -5.64
C ARG A 168 -4.41 -16.67 -4.66
N SER A 169 -3.45 -15.88 -5.16
CA SER A 169 -2.46 -15.21 -4.32
C SER A 169 -2.34 -13.75 -4.72
N ILE A 170 -2.63 -12.85 -3.79
CA ILE A 170 -2.61 -11.40 -4.06
C ILE A 170 -1.90 -10.67 -2.93
N GLY A 171 -1.02 -9.73 -3.30
CA GLY A 171 -0.45 -8.73 -2.41
C GLY A 171 -1.20 -7.40 -2.54
N TRP A 172 -2.00 -7.07 -1.54
CA TRP A 172 -2.84 -5.88 -1.52
C TRP A 172 -2.09 -4.67 -0.98
N ASP A 173 -2.15 -3.54 -1.65
CA ASP A 173 -1.71 -2.26 -1.13
C ASP A 173 -2.92 -1.50 -0.60
N ILE A 174 -2.96 -1.34 0.72
CA ILE A 174 -4.08 -0.72 1.43
C ILE A 174 -3.63 0.63 1.99
N VAL A 175 -4.38 1.66 1.68
CA VAL A 175 -4.28 2.96 2.35
C VAL A 175 -5.24 3.01 3.52
N ILE A 176 -4.85 3.68 4.59
CA ILE A 176 -5.73 3.99 5.71
C ILE A 176 -6.02 5.49 5.68
N THR A 177 -7.29 5.85 5.56
CA THR A 177 -7.78 7.23 5.62
C THR A 177 -8.48 7.50 6.94
N GLU A 178 -8.92 8.72 7.21
CA GLU A 178 -9.77 9.04 8.38
C GLU A 178 -11.14 8.34 8.34
N ASN A 179 -11.59 7.94 7.15
CA ASN A 179 -12.87 7.29 6.93
C ASN A 179 -12.79 5.75 6.88
N GLY A 180 -11.59 5.18 7.09
CA GLY A 180 -11.34 3.75 7.03
C GLY A 180 -10.34 3.35 5.95
N PRO A 181 -10.18 2.02 5.72
CA PRO A 181 -9.26 1.48 4.73
C PRO A 181 -9.78 1.64 3.29
N GLY A 182 -8.84 1.71 2.35
CA GLY A 182 -9.14 1.71 0.92
C GLY A 182 -8.06 0.97 0.12
N PHE A 183 -8.42 0.44 -1.04
CA PHE A 183 -7.48 -0.20 -1.95
C PHE A 183 -6.72 0.85 -2.77
N ILE A 184 -5.40 0.65 -2.89
CA ILE A 184 -4.59 1.29 -3.94
C ILE A 184 -4.50 0.34 -5.14
N GLU A 185 -4.06 -0.90 -4.90
CA GLU A 185 -3.91 -1.91 -5.95
C GLU A 185 -3.84 -3.33 -5.37
N GLY A 186 -4.06 -4.32 -6.24
CA GLY A 186 -3.81 -5.74 -5.98
C GLY A 186 -2.73 -6.28 -6.91
N ASN A 187 -1.69 -6.88 -6.37
CA ASN A 187 -0.54 -7.40 -7.10
C ASN A 187 -0.58 -8.93 -7.15
N HIS A 188 -0.73 -9.53 -8.34
CA HIS A 188 -0.69 -10.98 -8.53
C HIS A 188 0.74 -11.55 -8.49
N ASP A 189 1.73 -10.75 -8.88
CA ASP A 189 3.16 -11.09 -8.81
C ASP A 189 3.82 -10.22 -7.72
N TRP A 190 3.42 -10.48 -6.48
CA TRP A 190 3.87 -9.68 -5.36
C TRP A 190 5.33 -9.96 -4.95
N CYS A 191 6.01 -8.94 -4.46
CA CYS A 191 7.43 -8.94 -4.12
C CYS A 191 7.73 -9.82 -2.89
N LYS A 192 8.43 -10.94 -3.09
CA LYS A 192 8.86 -11.86 -2.02
C LYS A 192 9.84 -11.21 -1.04
N LEU A 193 10.66 -10.26 -1.50
CA LEU A 193 11.57 -9.52 -0.63
C LEU A 193 10.79 -8.74 0.43
N LEU A 194 9.78 -7.97 0.02
CA LEU A 194 8.92 -7.22 0.94
C LEU A 194 8.19 -8.14 1.91
N TRP A 195 7.79 -9.33 1.46
CA TRP A 195 7.10 -10.31 2.29
C TRP A 195 8.01 -10.90 3.36
N GLN A 196 9.22 -11.35 2.98
CA GLN A 196 10.08 -12.15 3.85
C GLN A 196 11.07 -11.32 4.67
N LEU A 197 11.67 -10.27 4.09
CA LEU A 197 12.78 -9.55 4.73
C LEU A 197 12.39 -8.94 6.08
N PRO A 198 11.24 -8.25 6.25
CA PRO A 198 10.84 -7.72 7.55
C PRO A 198 10.53 -8.79 8.59
N ALA A 199 10.15 -10.00 8.15
CA ALA A 199 9.87 -11.13 9.05
C ALA A 199 11.13 -11.74 9.67
N LYS A 200 12.31 -11.49 9.11
CA LYS A 200 13.63 -11.99 9.58
C LYS A 200 13.71 -13.51 9.76
N LYS A 201 12.89 -14.25 9.05
CA LYS A 201 12.87 -15.72 9.04
C LYS A 201 12.49 -16.22 7.67
N GLY A 202 12.87 -17.47 7.38
CA GLY A 202 12.40 -18.15 6.17
C GLY A 202 10.88 -18.38 6.23
N LEU A 203 10.19 -18.09 5.15
CA LEU A 203 8.74 -18.25 5.05
C LEU A 203 8.33 -19.27 3.98
N LYS A 204 9.28 -20.08 3.49
CA LYS A 204 9.06 -21.06 2.43
C LYS A 204 7.96 -22.06 2.77
N GLU A 205 7.95 -22.55 4.00
CA GLU A 205 6.95 -23.51 4.49
C GLU A 205 5.50 -22.99 4.40
N LEU A 206 5.32 -21.68 4.52
CA LEU A 206 3.99 -21.07 4.34
C LEU A 206 3.48 -21.17 2.89
N LEU A 207 4.38 -21.13 1.92
CA LEU A 207 4.02 -21.27 0.51
C LEU A 207 3.86 -22.75 0.13
N GLU A 208 4.66 -23.65 0.70
CA GLU A 208 4.61 -25.08 0.39
C GLU A 208 3.26 -25.73 0.75
N LYS A 209 2.56 -25.19 1.76
CA LYS A 209 1.19 -25.61 2.09
C LYS A 209 0.19 -25.42 0.94
N HIS A 210 0.46 -24.49 0.04
CA HIS A 210 -0.45 -24.07 -1.02
C HIS A 210 0.01 -24.49 -2.42
N GLN A 211 1.07 -25.30 -2.51
CA GLN A 211 1.46 -25.92 -3.77
C GLN A 211 0.41 -26.97 -4.13
N LEU A 212 -0.39 -26.65 -5.14
CA LEU A 212 -1.41 -27.51 -5.75
C LEU A 212 -0.78 -28.35 -6.83
#